data_355dd7de1148e4437b88864a2f5b1faf
#
_entry.id   355dd7de1148e4437b88864a2f5b1faf
#
_cell.length_a   1.000
_cell.length_b   1.000
_cell.length_c   1.000
_cell.angle_alpha   90.00
_cell.angle_beta   90.00
_cell.angle_gamma   90.00
#
_symmetry.space_group_name_H-M   'P 1'
#
loop_
_entity.id
_entity.type
_entity.pdbx_description
1 polymer ?
#
loop_
_entity_poly.entity_id
_entity_poly.type
_entity_poly.pdbx_seq_one_letter_code
_entity_poly.pdbx_strand_id
1 'polypeptide(L)'
;MALIERHPAKRFGFRVRVWVKATQLRQNDVAWLCEELGFGRARRSRKCWEWLVKDQSDAEWLLRAIRPFARVKAPQIDIALQILEHRINSIDDLREQAERADALSLLNVRSRGRRQNTAAMIQGFVSRND
;
A
#
# COMPACT_ATOMS: atom_id res chain seq x y z
N MET A 1 -1.51 -1.92 3.06
CA MET A 1 -1.96 -0.51 3.01
C MET A 1 -1.57 0.09 1.68
N ALA A 2 -2.47 0.82 1.06
CA ALA A 2 -2.17 1.56 -0.16
C ALA A 2 -2.13 3.06 0.13
N LEU A 3 -1.21 3.76 -0.53
CA LEU A 3 -0.96 5.18 -0.33
C LEU A 3 -1.01 5.91 -1.67
N ILE A 4 -1.78 6.98 -1.70
CA ILE A 4 -1.75 7.95 -2.79
C ILE A 4 -0.84 9.08 -2.34
N GLU A 5 0.28 9.28 -3.05
CA GLU A 5 1.30 10.24 -2.68
C GLU A 5 1.49 11.29 -3.78
N ARG A 6 1.68 12.54 -3.39
CA ARG A 6 2.14 13.57 -4.32
C ARG A 6 3.60 13.29 -4.68
N HIS A 7 3.90 13.33 -5.96
CA HIS A 7 5.24 13.08 -6.44
C HIS A 7 5.55 13.95 -7.66
N PRO A 8 6.24 15.09 -7.48
CA PRO A 8 6.46 16.06 -8.56
C PRO A 8 7.14 15.51 -9.81
N ALA A 9 8.00 14.49 -9.63
CA ALA A 9 8.70 13.87 -10.74
C ALA A 9 7.83 12.94 -11.61
N LYS A 10 6.62 12.59 -11.15
CA LYS A 10 5.70 11.77 -11.92
C LYS A 10 4.88 12.63 -12.88
N ARG A 11 4.59 12.08 -14.06
CA ARG A 11 3.88 12.78 -15.15
C ARG A 11 2.60 13.47 -14.71
N PHE A 12 1.82 12.84 -13.82
CA PHE A 12 0.55 13.38 -13.34
C PHE A 12 0.61 13.90 -11.91
N GLY A 13 1.80 14.01 -11.32
CA GLY A 13 2.00 14.57 -9.99
C GLY A 13 1.66 13.66 -8.81
N PHE A 14 1.27 12.41 -9.08
CA PHE A 14 0.89 11.44 -8.06
C PHE A 14 1.45 10.06 -8.36
N ARG A 15 1.59 9.28 -7.30
CA ARG A 15 1.85 7.84 -7.39
C ARG A 15 0.99 7.09 -6.38
N VAL A 16 0.71 5.83 -6.66
CA VAL A 16 0.00 4.94 -5.74
C VAL A 16 0.94 3.79 -5.39
N ARG A 17 1.17 3.58 -4.09
CA ARG A 17 2.09 2.56 -3.59
C ARG A 17 1.38 1.65 -2.60
N VAL A 18 1.86 0.41 -2.54
CA VAL A 18 1.42 -0.57 -1.55
C VAL A 18 2.53 -0.74 -0.52
N TRP A 19 2.16 -0.63 0.75
CA TRP A 19 3.02 -0.97 1.88
C TRP A 19 2.44 -2.18 2.59
N VAL A 20 3.30 -3.14 2.90
CA VAL A 20 2.93 -4.29 3.72
C VAL A 20 3.54 -4.10 5.09
N LYS A 21 2.75 -4.29 6.13
CA LYS A 21 3.25 -4.20 7.49
C LYS A 21 2.64 -5.26 8.40
N ALA A 22 3.46 -5.75 9.34
CA ALA A 22 3.05 -6.64 10.40
C ALA A 22 3.43 -6.01 11.73
N THR A 23 2.50 -6.01 12.68
CA THR A 23 2.70 -5.41 14.00
C THR A 23 2.94 -6.51 15.03
N GLN A 24 4.00 -6.35 15.83
CA GLN A 24 4.38 -7.27 16.89
C GLN A 24 4.70 -6.49 18.16
N LEU A 25 4.53 -7.12 19.32
CA LEU A 25 4.86 -6.51 20.60
C LEU A 25 6.35 -6.45 20.86
N ARG A 26 7.12 -7.40 20.34
CA ARG A 26 8.55 -7.54 20.59
C ARG A 26 9.38 -7.16 19.39
N GLN A 27 10.43 -6.39 19.62
CA GLN A 27 11.39 -6.02 18.59
C GLN A 27 12.04 -7.25 17.94
N ASN A 28 12.37 -8.27 18.75
CA ASN A 28 13.05 -9.48 18.26
C ASN A 28 12.24 -10.23 17.20
N ASP A 29 10.91 -10.23 17.31
CA ASP A 29 10.04 -10.88 16.32
C ASP A 29 10.11 -10.18 14.97
N VAL A 30 10.19 -8.85 14.98
CA VAL A 30 10.32 -8.05 13.75
C VAL A 30 11.72 -8.20 13.17
N ALA A 31 12.76 -8.17 14.00
CA ALA A 31 14.14 -8.40 13.56
C ALA A 31 14.29 -9.79 12.90
N TRP A 32 13.65 -10.79 13.47
CA TRP A 32 13.62 -12.14 12.90
C TRP A 32 13.01 -12.16 11.49
N LEU A 33 11.90 -11.45 11.28
CA LEU A 33 11.28 -11.34 9.95
C LEU A 33 12.23 -10.70 8.93
N CYS A 34 12.93 -9.63 9.32
CA CYS A 34 13.90 -8.98 8.45
C CYS A 34 15.02 -9.94 8.04
N GLU A 35 15.54 -10.72 8.97
CA GLU A 35 16.63 -11.68 8.73
C GLU A 35 16.16 -12.84 7.85
N GLU A 36 15.03 -13.45 8.19
CA GLU A 36 14.52 -14.63 7.47
C GLU A 36 14.11 -14.34 6.04
N LEU A 37 13.47 -13.19 5.82
CA LEU A 37 12.99 -12.82 4.49
C LEU A 37 14.01 -12.01 3.68
N GLY A 38 14.98 -11.41 4.34
CA GLY A 38 16.03 -10.65 3.69
C GLY A 38 15.59 -9.29 3.19
N PHE A 39 14.39 -8.81 3.56
CA PHE A 39 13.88 -7.48 3.20
C PHE A 39 12.94 -6.94 4.28
N GLY A 40 12.52 -5.69 4.10
CA GLY A 40 11.72 -4.99 5.09
C GLY A 40 12.57 -4.36 6.17
N ARG A 41 11.97 -3.58 7.03
CA ARG A 41 12.66 -2.99 8.17
C ARG A 41 11.77 -2.85 9.39
N ALA A 42 12.42 -2.88 10.57
CA ALA A 42 11.79 -2.67 11.85
C ALA A 42 11.57 -1.18 12.09
N ARG A 43 10.39 -0.83 12.58
CA ARG A 43 10.05 0.53 13.00
C ARG A 43 9.26 0.47 14.30
N ARG A 44 9.61 1.33 15.27
CA ARG A 44 8.82 1.46 16.46
C ARG A 44 7.55 2.27 16.18
N SER A 45 6.41 1.79 16.67
CA SER A 45 5.12 2.47 16.55
C SER A 45 4.38 2.37 17.89
N ARG A 46 4.36 3.46 18.64
CA ARG A 46 3.75 3.52 19.97
C ARG A 46 4.35 2.44 20.90
N LYS A 47 3.52 1.48 21.35
CA LYS A 47 3.93 0.38 22.24
C LYS A 47 4.35 -0.88 21.49
N CYS A 48 4.32 -0.84 20.16
CA CYS A 48 4.56 -2.01 19.32
C CYS A 48 5.72 -1.77 18.38
N TRP A 49 6.14 -2.83 17.70
CA TRP A 49 7.10 -2.79 16.63
C TRP A 49 6.42 -3.22 15.33
N GLU A 50 6.75 -2.57 14.24
CA GLU A 50 6.25 -2.89 12.91
C GLU A 50 7.37 -3.41 12.03
N TRP A 51 7.10 -4.52 11.33
CA TRP A 51 7.86 -4.90 10.16
C TRP A 51 7.22 -4.23 8.95
N LEU A 52 8.00 -3.47 8.20
CA LEU A 52 7.48 -2.62 7.13
C LEU A 52 8.18 -2.93 5.83
N VAL A 53 7.40 -3.23 4.79
CA VAL A 53 7.88 -3.48 3.43
C VAL A 53 7.34 -2.38 2.53
N LYS A 54 8.23 -1.50 2.08
CA LYS A 54 7.91 -0.35 1.21
C LYS A 54 8.33 -0.55 -0.24
N ASP A 55 9.34 -1.38 -0.48
CA ASP A 55 9.76 -1.71 -1.83
C ASP A 55 8.65 -2.46 -2.56
N GLN A 56 8.28 -1.96 -3.74
CA GLN A 56 7.12 -2.50 -4.46
C GLN A 56 7.36 -3.91 -5.00
N SER A 57 8.58 -4.24 -5.39
CA SER A 57 8.93 -5.58 -5.84
C SER A 57 8.87 -6.58 -4.69
N ASP A 58 9.37 -6.20 -3.52
CA ASP A 58 9.32 -7.03 -2.33
C ASP A 58 7.87 -7.22 -1.84
N ALA A 59 7.09 -6.16 -1.87
CA ALA A 59 5.67 -6.22 -1.51
C ALA A 59 4.90 -7.16 -2.44
N GLU A 60 5.13 -7.08 -3.73
CA GLU A 60 4.50 -7.96 -4.71
C GLU A 60 4.89 -9.42 -4.48
N TRP A 61 6.18 -9.70 -4.32
CA TRP A 61 6.68 -11.05 -4.05
C TRP A 61 6.01 -11.63 -2.80
N LEU A 62 6.01 -10.86 -1.72
CA LEU A 62 5.43 -11.29 -0.45
C LEU A 62 3.93 -11.59 -0.57
N LEU A 63 3.18 -10.67 -1.18
CA LEU A 63 1.73 -10.82 -1.32
C LEU A 63 1.36 -12.01 -2.19
N ARG A 64 2.11 -12.25 -3.27
CA ARG A 64 1.92 -13.45 -4.09
C ARG A 64 2.22 -14.73 -3.32
N ALA A 65 3.27 -14.73 -2.49
CA ALA A 65 3.66 -15.88 -1.70
C ALA A 65 2.61 -16.25 -0.64
N ILE A 66 2.00 -15.25 0.01
CA ILE A 66 1.03 -15.50 1.08
C ILE A 66 -0.41 -15.66 0.56
N ARG A 67 -0.72 -15.20 -0.65
CA ARG A 67 -2.08 -15.21 -1.20
C ARG A 67 -2.76 -16.59 -1.15
N PRO A 68 -2.10 -17.71 -1.51
CA PRO A 68 -2.72 -19.04 -1.46
C PRO A 68 -3.16 -19.47 -0.07
N PHE A 69 -2.57 -18.92 0.98
CA PHE A 69 -2.85 -19.25 2.38
C PHE A 69 -3.78 -18.24 3.05
N ALA A 70 -4.07 -17.13 2.40
CA ALA A 70 -4.90 -16.07 2.97
C ALA A 70 -6.39 -16.40 2.82
N ARG A 71 -7.16 -16.09 3.86
CA ARG A 71 -8.62 -16.20 3.85
C ARG A 71 -9.27 -14.85 4.15
N VAL A 72 -9.13 -14.40 5.38
CA VAL A 72 -9.75 -13.14 5.84
C VAL A 72 -9.19 -11.94 5.09
N LYS A 73 -7.88 -11.92 4.84
CA LYS A 73 -7.19 -10.82 4.15
C LYS A 73 -7.10 -11.00 2.62
N ALA A 74 -7.67 -12.07 2.08
CA ALA A 74 -7.62 -12.34 0.65
C ALA A 74 -8.14 -11.18 -0.22
N PRO A 75 -9.27 -10.54 0.09
CA PRO A 75 -9.74 -9.40 -0.70
C PRO A 75 -8.75 -8.23 -0.72
N GLN A 76 -8.14 -7.91 0.42
CA GLN A 76 -7.13 -6.85 0.49
C GLN A 76 -5.89 -7.18 -0.32
N ILE A 77 -5.43 -8.42 -0.25
CA ILE A 77 -4.27 -8.89 -1.02
C ILE A 77 -4.55 -8.80 -2.51
N ASP A 78 -5.73 -9.20 -2.95
CA ASP A 78 -6.12 -9.14 -4.37
C ASP A 78 -6.12 -7.69 -4.90
N ILE A 79 -6.67 -6.75 -4.15
CA ILE A 79 -6.67 -5.33 -4.53
C ILE A 79 -5.23 -4.79 -4.54
N ALA A 80 -4.43 -5.11 -3.53
CA ALA A 80 -3.04 -4.68 -3.46
C ALA A 80 -2.22 -5.19 -4.66
N LEU A 81 -2.42 -6.45 -5.05
CA LEU A 81 -1.77 -7.02 -6.23
C LEU A 81 -2.22 -6.33 -7.52
N GLN A 82 -3.49 -5.97 -7.65
CA GLN A 82 -3.97 -5.20 -8.79
C GLN A 82 -3.26 -3.85 -8.89
N ILE A 83 -3.06 -3.17 -7.76
CA ILE A 83 -2.30 -1.90 -7.73
C ILE A 83 -0.86 -2.12 -8.20
N LEU A 84 -0.21 -3.15 -7.70
CA LEU A 84 1.20 -3.45 -8.01
C LEU A 84 1.40 -3.87 -9.47
N GLU A 85 0.42 -4.53 -10.07
CA GLU A 85 0.48 -5.04 -11.45
C GLU A 85 0.21 -3.98 -12.51
N HIS A 86 -0.46 -2.89 -12.15
CA HIS A 86 -0.88 -1.86 -13.11
C HIS A 86 0.00 -0.62 -12.99
N ARG A 87 0.47 -0.13 -14.13
CA ARG A 87 1.25 1.11 -14.21
C ARG A 87 0.33 2.29 -14.54
N ILE A 88 0.73 3.47 -14.09
CA ILE A 88 0.02 4.71 -14.38
C ILE A 88 0.63 5.32 -15.65
N ASN A 89 -0.02 5.10 -16.79
CA ASN A 89 0.40 5.64 -18.08
C ASN A 89 -0.55 6.73 -18.60
N SER A 90 -1.70 6.90 -17.96
CA SER A 90 -2.72 7.87 -18.32
C SER A 90 -3.39 8.43 -17.06
N ILE A 91 -4.17 9.49 -17.22
CA ILE A 91 -5.00 10.04 -16.13
C ILE A 91 -6.04 9.01 -15.70
N ASP A 92 -6.60 8.26 -16.65
CA ASP A 92 -7.56 7.20 -16.31
C ASP A 92 -6.91 6.10 -15.48
N ASP A 93 -5.68 5.71 -15.79
CA ASP A 93 -4.92 4.76 -14.97
C ASP A 93 -4.74 5.28 -13.54
N LEU A 94 -4.39 6.56 -13.39
CA LEU A 94 -4.25 7.18 -12.08
C LEU A 94 -5.56 7.17 -11.31
N ARG A 95 -6.67 7.47 -11.98
CA ARG A 95 -8.00 7.43 -11.38
C ARG A 95 -8.37 6.04 -10.89
N GLU A 96 -8.16 5.03 -11.73
CA GLU A 96 -8.41 3.63 -11.38
C GLU A 96 -7.56 3.15 -10.21
N GLN A 97 -6.28 3.51 -10.20
CA GLN A 97 -5.38 3.18 -9.07
C GLN A 97 -5.82 3.86 -7.78
N ALA A 98 -6.27 5.11 -7.85
CA ALA A 98 -6.79 5.82 -6.69
C ALA A 98 -8.06 5.16 -6.13
N GLU A 99 -8.95 4.70 -7.00
CA GLU A 99 -10.16 3.97 -6.62
C GLU A 99 -9.81 2.63 -5.95
N ARG A 100 -8.81 1.90 -6.46
CA ARG A 100 -8.31 0.68 -5.83
C ARG A 100 -7.74 0.96 -4.45
N ALA A 101 -6.98 2.05 -4.30
CA ALA A 101 -6.44 2.45 -3.00
C ALA A 101 -7.56 2.78 -1.99
N ASP A 102 -8.61 3.44 -2.43
CA ASP A 102 -9.79 3.72 -1.60
C ASP A 102 -10.52 2.43 -1.21
N ALA A 103 -10.72 1.51 -2.16
CA ALA A 103 -11.34 0.22 -1.89
C ALA A 103 -10.56 -0.58 -0.85
N LEU A 104 -9.23 -0.60 -0.97
CA LEU A 104 -8.37 -1.27 0.02
C LEU A 104 -8.50 -0.61 1.40
N SER A 105 -8.55 0.71 1.45
CA SER A 105 -8.72 1.46 2.70
C SER A 105 -10.03 1.13 3.41
N LEU A 106 -11.11 0.92 2.65
CA LEU A 106 -12.40 0.54 3.21
C LEU A 106 -12.37 -0.85 3.88
N LEU A 107 -11.53 -1.75 3.36
CA LEU A 107 -11.34 -3.07 3.95
C LEU A 107 -10.41 -3.04 5.17
N ASN A 108 -9.58 -2.02 5.29
CA ASN A 108 -8.66 -1.81 6.41
C ASN A 108 -9.26 -0.82 7.42
N VAL A 109 -10.10 -1.30 8.32
CA VAL A 109 -10.86 -0.44 9.27
C VAL A 109 -9.96 0.53 10.04
N ARG A 110 -8.75 0.11 10.40
CA ARG A 110 -7.80 0.95 11.16
C ARG A 110 -7.21 2.12 10.35
N SER A 111 -7.30 2.06 9.01
CA SER A 111 -6.79 3.11 8.12
C SER A 111 -7.81 4.20 7.85
N ARG A 112 -9.06 4.00 8.21
CA ARG A 112 -10.13 4.98 8.00
C ARG A 112 -9.83 6.28 8.74
N GLY A 113 -10.03 7.40 8.07
CA GLY A 113 -9.80 8.72 8.62
C GLY A 113 -8.34 9.15 8.71
N ARG A 114 -7.39 8.29 8.35
CA ARG A 114 -5.95 8.60 8.38
C ARG A 114 -5.37 8.93 7.01
N ARG A 115 -6.14 8.73 5.95
CA ARG A 115 -5.66 8.98 4.59
C ARG A 115 -5.68 10.47 4.30
N GLN A 116 -4.53 10.98 3.82
CA GLN A 116 -4.39 12.37 3.40
C GLN A 116 -4.86 12.58 1.97
N ASN A 117 -4.70 11.57 1.10
CA ASN A 117 -5.07 11.65 -0.30
C ASN A 117 -6.05 10.52 -0.65
N THR A 118 -7.10 10.84 -1.38
CA THR A 118 -8.17 9.92 -1.76
C THR A 118 -8.45 10.00 -3.26
N ALA A 119 -9.27 9.07 -3.77
CA ALA A 119 -9.72 9.11 -5.16
C ALA A 119 -10.52 10.38 -5.45
N ALA A 120 -11.32 10.87 -4.50
CA ALA A 120 -12.06 12.11 -4.65
C ALA A 120 -11.13 13.31 -4.87
N MET A 121 -10.00 13.35 -4.17
CA MET A 121 -8.98 14.38 -4.35
C MET A 121 -8.34 14.32 -5.74
N ILE A 122 -8.05 13.11 -6.23
CA ILE A 122 -7.52 12.91 -7.59
C ILE A 122 -8.54 13.40 -8.63
N GLN A 123 -9.81 13.07 -8.46
CA GLN A 123 -10.87 13.52 -9.34
C GLN A 123 -10.96 15.06 -9.38
N GLY A 124 -10.86 15.70 -8.23
CA GLY A 124 -10.82 17.16 -8.14
C GLY A 124 -9.61 17.75 -8.86
N PHE A 125 -8.44 17.15 -8.75
CA PHE A 125 -7.23 17.55 -9.47
C PHE A 125 -7.42 17.42 -10.99
N VAL A 126 -7.93 16.29 -11.45
CA VAL A 126 -8.17 16.03 -12.88
C VAL A 126 -9.15 17.06 -13.44
N SER A 127 -10.25 17.33 -12.75
CA SER A 127 -11.27 18.28 -13.19
C SER A 127 -10.73 19.73 -13.30
N ARG A 128 -9.79 20.13 -12.43
CA ARG A 128 -9.19 21.47 -12.48
C ARG A 128 -8.16 21.64 -13.58
N ASN A 129 -7.57 20.54 -14.06
CA ASN A 129 -6.48 20.57 -15.04
C ASN A 129 -6.90 20.07 -16.43
N ASP A 130 -8.17 19.78 -16.63
CA ASP A 130 -8.76 19.49 -17.95
C ASP A 130 -9.23 20.79 -18.69
#